data_37617dafd0b6a16f50eaa48183c90c1f
#
_entry.id   37617dafd0b6a16f50eaa48183c90c1f
#
_cell.length_a   1.000
_cell.length_b   1.000
_cell.length_c   1.000
_cell.angle_alpha   90.00
_cell.angle_beta   90.00
_cell.angle_gamma   90.00
#
_symmetry.space_group_name_H-M   'P 1'
#
loop_
_entity.id
_entity.type
_entity.pdbx_description
1 polymer ?
#
loop_
_entity_poly.entity_id
_entity_poly.type
_entity_poly.pdbx_seq_one_letter_code
_entity_poly.pdbx_strand_id
1 'polypeptide(L)'
;MTTDSEAVPTETSAARPSSRKEGVFDGPRFRWKDLTVYLGFALVFAFFAVTIGDKGFLTAQNATSIVSQVTPIALMAFGAVFVLTTGEIDLSIGSVVAMAALFTALGLRHYGLLPGVALGILTGVGAGLLNGLLIVGLRVPSFLVTLGTMQLFTGIAQISTQLQDVPIVDDTYTNLFGSGTIGPVSNAVVWLVLGFLVAQIAFRNLAFGWRVMATGSNRASARALGVNTNRVRVGVMVISSCTAALAGMIYAGEIHGAVYTLGSSDLLTVLAGVVIGGTSLFGGSGSMLGALMGSLLMTMIVNGLVLMGATVQQQIVVQGIIIVVAVAVSQRQPAE
;
A
#
# COMPACT_ATOMS: atom_id res chain seq x y z
N MET A 1 -2.62 86.73 -12.31
CA MET A 1 -3.43 85.97 -11.35
C MET A 1 -4.09 84.90 -12.13
N THR A 2 -3.44 83.75 -12.28
CA THR A 2 -3.81 82.61 -13.06
C THR A 2 -4.25 81.49 -12.09
N THR A 3 -5.48 81.07 -12.18
CA THR A 3 -6.02 79.97 -11.41
C THR A 3 -5.93 78.73 -12.28
N ASP A 4 -5.03 77.78 -11.93
CA ASP A 4 -4.94 76.47 -12.49
C ASP A 4 -6.11 75.62 -11.97
N SER A 5 -6.88 75.04 -12.92
CA SER A 5 -7.91 74.09 -12.68
C SER A 5 -7.31 72.66 -12.77
N GLU A 6 -7.14 72.01 -11.63
CA GLU A 6 -6.76 70.59 -11.57
C GLU A 6 -7.92 69.70 -12.07
N ALA A 7 -7.62 68.92 -13.08
CA ALA A 7 -8.51 67.89 -13.60
C ALA A 7 -8.45 66.60 -12.70
N VAL A 8 -9.61 66.17 -12.23
CA VAL A 8 -9.83 64.92 -11.48
C VAL A 8 -9.69 63.72 -12.46
N PRO A 9 -8.90 62.68 -12.13
CA PRO A 9 -8.80 61.50 -12.95
C PRO A 9 -10.06 60.63 -12.80
N THR A 10 -10.65 60.32 -13.93
CA THR A 10 -11.78 59.39 -14.09
C THR A 10 -11.49 57.97 -13.59
N GLU A 11 -12.41 57.41 -12.82
CA GLU A 11 -12.39 56.08 -12.28
C GLU A 11 -12.21 55.02 -13.38
N THR A 12 -11.19 54.19 -13.18
CA THR A 12 -10.92 53.00 -13.98
C THR A 12 -11.95 51.92 -13.64
N SER A 13 -12.76 51.57 -14.62
CA SER A 13 -13.76 50.50 -14.60
C SER A 13 -13.10 49.18 -14.10
N ALA A 14 -13.47 48.78 -12.89
CA ALA A 14 -13.09 47.46 -12.34
C ALA A 14 -13.72 46.34 -13.16
N ALA A 15 -12.89 45.61 -13.86
CA ALA A 15 -13.29 44.38 -14.57
C ALA A 15 -13.89 43.39 -13.56
N ARG A 16 -15.17 43.05 -13.75
CA ARG A 16 -15.86 42.00 -13.00
C ARG A 16 -15.14 40.66 -13.21
N PRO A 17 -14.77 39.92 -12.14
CA PRO A 17 -14.25 38.57 -12.32
C PRO A 17 -15.32 37.71 -12.93
N SER A 18 -15.04 37.07 -14.07
CA SER A 18 -15.90 36.11 -14.71
C SER A 18 -16.15 34.95 -13.75
N SER A 19 -17.39 34.80 -13.31
CA SER A 19 -17.81 33.62 -12.53
C SER A 19 -17.71 32.37 -13.39
N ARG A 20 -16.55 31.71 -13.35
CA ARG A 20 -16.40 30.36 -13.87
C ARG A 20 -17.27 29.45 -12.99
N LYS A 21 -18.42 29.06 -13.49
CA LYS A 21 -19.24 28.00 -12.90
C LYS A 21 -18.43 26.71 -12.97
N GLU A 22 -17.66 26.42 -11.94
CA GLU A 22 -17.09 25.10 -11.74
C GLU A 22 -18.25 24.16 -11.39
N GLY A 23 -18.57 23.26 -12.31
CA GLY A 23 -19.59 22.24 -12.12
C GLY A 23 -19.15 21.27 -11.02
N VAL A 24 -19.95 21.20 -9.97
CA VAL A 24 -19.72 20.44 -8.72
C VAL A 24 -19.83 18.90 -8.90
N PHE A 25 -20.14 18.41 -10.09
CA PHE A 25 -20.22 16.96 -10.37
C PHE A 25 -19.57 16.64 -11.73
N ASP A 26 -18.23 16.58 -11.73
CA ASP A 26 -17.54 15.83 -12.77
C ASP A 26 -17.51 14.34 -12.37
N GLY A 27 -18.27 13.53 -13.09
CA GLY A 27 -18.22 12.07 -13.00
C GLY A 27 -16.80 11.56 -13.25
N PRO A 28 -16.52 10.25 -13.07
CA PRO A 28 -15.18 9.70 -13.18
C PRO A 28 -14.59 10.01 -14.56
N ARG A 29 -13.82 11.08 -14.67
CA ARG A 29 -13.03 11.37 -15.87
C ARG A 29 -11.96 10.31 -15.96
N PHE A 30 -12.05 9.46 -16.98
CA PHE A 30 -10.99 8.54 -17.40
C PHE A 30 -9.75 9.38 -17.70
N ARG A 31 -8.76 9.32 -16.81
CA ARG A 31 -7.51 10.06 -16.99
C ARG A 31 -6.55 9.16 -17.78
N TRP A 32 -5.94 9.68 -18.83
CA TRP A 32 -4.90 8.97 -19.60
C TRP A 32 -3.77 8.41 -18.71
N LYS A 33 -3.55 9.03 -17.57
CA LYS A 33 -2.58 8.60 -16.54
C LYS A 33 -2.93 7.22 -15.95
N ASP A 34 -4.21 6.89 -15.85
CA ASP A 34 -4.65 5.58 -15.35
C ASP A 34 -4.36 4.48 -16.38
N LEU A 35 -4.32 4.83 -17.68
CA LEU A 35 -4.03 3.89 -18.77
C LEU A 35 -2.58 3.40 -18.77
N THR A 36 -1.64 4.20 -18.26
CA THR A 36 -0.20 3.88 -18.30
C THR A 36 0.11 2.58 -17.55
N VAL A 37 -0.53 2.35 -16.39
CA VAL A 37 -0.33 1.12 -15.60
C VAL A 37 -0.86 -0.10 -16.34
N TYR A 38 -2.04 0.02 -16.94
CA TYR A 38 -2.66 -1.09 -17.71
C TYR A 38 -1.85 -1.42 -18.96
N LEU A 39 -1.33 -0.40 -19.66
CA LEU A 39 -0.44 -0.59 -20.80
C LEU A 39 0.89 -1.23 -20.38
N GLY A 40 1.47 -0.78 -19.28
CA GLY A 40 2.68 -1.39 -18.70
C GLY A 40 2.45 -2.86 -18.36
N PHE A 41 1.33 -3.16 -17.71
CA PHE A 41 0.93 -4.54 -17.39
C PHE A 41 0.78 -5.39 -18.67
N ALA A 42 0.03 -4.90 -19.67
CA ALA A 42 -0.18 -5.62 -20.91
C ALA A 42 1.14 -5.87 -21.67
N LEU A 43 2.05 -4.89 -21.68
CA LEU A 43 3.35 -5.00 -22.32
C LEU A 43 4.24 -6.05 -21.64
N VAL A 44 4.33 -6.02 -20.31
CA VAL A 44 5.11 -6.99 -19.54
C VAL A 44 4.50 -8.38 -19.63
N PHE A 45 3.16 -8.50 -19.60
CA PHE A 45 2.47 -9.77 -19.81
C PHE A 45 2.79 -10.33 -21.20
N ALA A 46 2.67 -9.52 -22.25
CA ALA A 46 2.98 -9.92 -23.63
C ALA A 46 4.44 -10.34 -23.79
N PHE A 47 5.37 -9.60 -23.16
CA PHE A 47 6.79 -9.94 -23.17
C PHE A 47 7.04 -11.33 -22.58
N PHE A 48 6.51 -11.64 -21.39
CA PHE A 48 6.69 -12.96 -20.79
C PHE A 48 5.91 -14.07 -21.52
N ALA A 49 4.72 -13.76 -22.04
CA ALA A 49 3.95 -14.72 -22.82
C ALA A 49 4.71 -15.17 -24.10
N VAL A 50 5.42 -14.26 -24.75
CA VAL A 50 6.20 -14.57 -25.95
C VAL A 50 7.55 -15.23 -25.62
N THR A 51 8.23 -14.79 -24.54
CA THR A 51 9.60 -15.24 -24.25
C THR A 51 9.66 -16.54 -23.45
N ILE A 52 8.68 -16.79 -22.59
CA ILE A 52 8.65 -17.95 -21.67
C ILE A 52 7.25 -18.62 -21.57
N GLY A 53 6.39 -18.38 -22.57
CA GLY A 53 5.07 -19.03 -22.59
C GLY A 53 5.16 -20.55 -22.59
N ASP A 54 6.12 -21.11 -23.31
CA ASP A 54 6.47 -22.52 -23.38
C ASP A 54 7.07 -23.08 -22.06
N LYS A 55 7.67 -22.23 -21.23
CA LYS A 55 8.24 -22.58 -19.92
C LYS A 55 7.22 -22.57 -18.77
N GLY A 56 5.94 -22.51 -19.09
CA GLY A 56 4.86 -22.61 -18.14
C GLY A 56 4.28 -21.27 -17.65
N PHE A 57 4.70 -20.14 -18.21
CA PHE A 57 4.16 -18.83 -17.82
C PHE A 57 2.64 -18.73 -18.01
N LEU A 58 2.12 -19.29 -19.12
CA LEU A 58 0.68 -19.27 -19.46
C LEU A 58 -0.14 -20.41 -18.84
N THR A 59 0.44 -21.21 -17.94
CA THR A 59 -0.29 -22.30 -17.28
C THR A 59 -1.24 -21.78 -16.19
N ALA A 60 -2.35 -22.49 -15.97
CA ALA A 60 -3.29 -22.18 -14.88
C ALA A 60 -2.59 -22.26 -13.50
N GLN A 61 -1.66 -23.20 -13.34
CA GLN A 61 -0.90 -23.33 -12.10
C GLN A 61 -0.03 -22.10 -11.83
N ASN A 62 0.64 -21.56 -12.86
CA ASN A 62 1.43 -20.33 -12.70
C ASN A 62 0.54 -19.11 -12.41
N ALA A 63 -0.62 -19.01 -13.06
CA ALA A 63 -1.60 -17.96 -12.75
C ALA A 63 -2.05 -18.02 -11.29
N THR A 64 -2.31 -19.22 -10.75
CA THR A 64 -2.62 -19.40 -9.32
C THR A 64 -1.44 -18.99 -8.44
N SER A 65 -0.22 -19.36 -8.79
CA SER A 65 1.00 -18.96 -8.06
C SER A 65 1.18 -17.45 -8.03
N ILE A 66 0.92 -16.75 -9.15
CA ILE A 66 0.98 -15.28 -9.20
C ILE A 66 -0.08 -14.68 -8.26
N VAL A 67 -1.28 -15.23 -8.23
CA VAL A 67 -2.35 -14.74 -7.34
C VAL A 67 -2.00 -14.96 -5.86
N SER A 68 -1.47 -16.11 -5.49
CA SER A 68 -1.00 -16.35 -4.12
C SER A 68 0.09 -15.36 -3.73
N GLN A 69 1.11 -15.18 -4.56
CA GLN A 69 2.21 -14.26 -4.29
C GLN A 69 1.77 -12.79 -4.22
N VAL A 70 0.83 -12.36 -5.06
CA VAL A 70 0.38 -10.96 -5.07
C VAL A 70 -0.53 -10.63 -3.90
N THR A 71 -1.24 -11.59 -3.34
CA THR A 71 -2.25 -11.34 -2.29
C THR A 71 -1.68 -10.60 -1.08
N PRO A 72 -0.62 -11.07 -0.40
CA PRO A 72 -0.05 -10.34 0.73
C PRO A 72 0.55 -8.99 0.30
N ILE A 73 1.19 -8.92 -0.87
CA ILE A 73 1.76 -7.66 -1.40
C ILE A 73 0.65 -6.64 -1.67
N ALA A 74 -0.46 -7.04 -2.28
CA ALA A 74 -1.58 -6.15 -2.56
C ALA A 74 -2.29 -5.67 -1.27
N LEU A 75 -2.44 -6.53 -0.26
CA LEU A 75 -2.98 -6.13 1.03
C LEU A 75 -2.12 -5.06 1.70
N MET A 76 -0.81 -5.23 1.72
CA MET A 76 0.13 -4.19 2.18
C MET A 76 0.01 -2.92 1.34
N ALA A 77 -0.10 -3.05 0.02
CA ALA A 77 -0.24 -1.93 -0.91
C ALA A 77 -1.53 -1.13 -0.64
N PHE A 78 -2.65 -1.78 -0.32
CA PHE A 78 -3.89 -1.08 0.04
C PHE A 78 -3.71 -0.23 1.30
N GLY A 79 -3.02 -0.73 2.32
CA GLY A 79 -2.65 0.05 3.51
C GLY A 79 -1.75 1.23 3.16
N ALA A 80 -0.72 0.99 2.34
CA ALA A 80 0.22 2.01 1.90
C ALA A 80 -0.44 3.13 1.08
N VAL A 81 -1.51 2.84 0.31
CA VAL A 81 -2.30 3.89 -0.38
C VAL A 81 -2.87 4.90 0.61
N PHE A 82 -3.44 4.45 1.73
CA PHE A 82 -3.97 5.36 2.75
C PHE A 82 -2.86 6.24 3.34
N VAL A 83 -1.72 5.64 3.67
CA VAL A 83 -0.58 6.33 4.27
C VAL A 83 -0.01 7.37 3.29
N LEU A 84 0.34 6.96 2.07
CA LEU A 84 0.91 7.87 1.07
C LEU A 84 -0.06 8.97 0.68
N THR A 85 -1.37 8.68 0.57
CA THR A 85 -2.38 9.70 0.27
C THR A 85 -2.46 10.79 1.34
N THR A 86 -2.12 10.51 2.62
CA THR A 86 -2.00 11.56 3.66
C THR A 86 -0.69 12.34 3.63
N GLY A 87 0.24 11.98 2.73
CA GLY A 87 1.60 12.52 2.69
C GLY A 87 2.50 11.99 3.81
N GLU A 88 2.16 10.83 4.38
CA GLU A 88 2.98 10.10 5.35
C GLU A 88 3.68 8.92 4.66
N ILE A 89 4.74 8.39 5.29
CA ILE A 89 5.47 7.22 4.81
C ILE A 89 5.58 6.23 5.97
N ASP A 90 5.24 4.96 5.71
CA ASP A 90 5.37 3.86 6.67
C ASP A 90 6.41 2.86 6.15
N LEU A 91 7.59 2.86 6.75
CA LEU A 91 8.66 1.92 6.43
C LEU A 91 8.62 0.65 7.30
N SER A 92 7.75 0.63 8.32
CA SER A 92 7.65 -0.51 9.24
C SER A 92 6.81 -1.68 8.72
N ILE A 93 6.14 -1.52 7.57
CA ILE A 93 5.21 -2.50 7.00
C ILE A 93 5.81 -3.90 6.98
N GLY A 94 7.04 -4.08 6.46
CA GLY A 94 7.69 -5.39 6.36
C GLY A 94 7.99 -6.03 7.71
N SER A 95 8.43 -5.26 8.71
CA SER A 95 8.68 -5.78 10.05
C SER A 95 7.39 -6.12 10.81
N VAL A 96 6.30 -5.41 10.55
CA VAL A 96 4.97 -5.74 11.08
C VAL A 96 4.47 -7.07 10.50
N VAL A 97 4.72 -7.34 9.21
CA VAL A 97 4.44 -8.64 8.57
C VAL A 97 5.09 -9.79 9.36
N ALA A 98 6.41 -9.71 9.56
CA ALA A 98 7.16 -10.74 10.29
C ALA A 98 6.67 -10.89 11.74
N MET A 99 6.53 -9.79 12.46
CA MET A 99 6.12 -9.80 13.86
C MET A 99 4.71 -10.37 14.03
N ALA A 100 3.76 -9.99 13.17
CA ALA A 100 2.39 -10.51 13.20
C ALA A 100 2.33 -11.99 12.83
N ALA A 101 3.09 -12.44 11.82
CA ALA A 101 3.22 -13.85 11.46
C ALA A 101 3.73 -14.69 12.63
N LEU A 102 4.81 -14.24 13.28
CA LEU A 102 5.42 -14.95 14.42
C LEU A 102 4.49 -14.97 15.64
N PHE A 103 3.86 -13.86 15.97
CA PHE A 103 2.94 -13.83 17.12
C PHE A 103 1.67 -14.65 16.86
N THR A 104 1.21 -14.71 15.60
CA THR A 104 0.15 -15.65 15.22
C THR A 104 0.61 -17.08 15.40
N ALA A 105 1.78 -17.47 14.87
CA ALA A 105 2.31 -18.83 14.98
C ALA A 105 2.54 -19.26 16.44
N LEU A 106 3.13 -18.39 17.28
CA LEU A 106 3.27 -18.63 18.70
C LEU A 106 1.92 -18.76 19.42
N GLY A 107 0.95 -17.92 19.04
CA GLY A 107 -0.41 -17.99 19.58
C GLY A 107 -1.12 -19.30 19.23
N LEU A 108 -1.01 -19.73 17.95
CA LEU A 108 -1.52 -21.03 17.49
C LEU A 108 -0.92 -22.18 18.28
N ARG A 109 0.40 -22.17 18.45
CA ARG A 109 1.13 -23.22 19.16
C ARG A 109 0.74 -23.36 20.63
N HIS A 110 0.48 -22.27 21.33
CA HIS A 110 0.26 -22.26 22.77
C HIS A 110 -1.21 -22.18 23.19
N TYR A 111 -2.06 -21.56 22.37
CA TYR A 111 -3.43 -21.21 22.78
C TYR A 111 -4.50 -21.62 21.74
N GLY A 112 -4.09 -22.12 20.56
CA GLY A 112 -4.98 -22.55 19.49
C GLY A 112 -5.41 -21.43 18.52
N LEU A 113 -6.33 -21.76 17.62
CA LEU A 113 -6.66 -20.97 16.43
C LEU A 113 -7.12 -19.53 16.76
N LEU A 114 -8.17 -19.37 17.55
CA LEU A 114 -8.76 -18.05 17.81
C LEU A 114 -7.79 -17.09 18.52
N PRO A 115 -7.10 -17.49 19.61
CA PRO A 115 -6.10 -16.63 20.23
C PRO A 115 -4.91 -16.35 19.32
N GLY A 116 -4.47 -17.31 18.49
CA GLY A 116 -3.39 -17.08 17.54
C GLY A 116 -3.73 -16.00 16.52
N VAL A 117 -4.90 -16.10 15.89
CA VAL A 117 -5.40 -15.09 14.94
C VAL A 117 -5.58 -13.73 15.64
N ALA A 118 -6.13 -13.73 16.86
CA ALA A 118 -6.29 -12.49 17.63
C ALA A 118 -4.95 -11.81 17.94
N LEU A 119 -3.91 -12.55 18.30
CA LEU A 119 -2.57 -12.02 18.53
C LEU A 119 -1.97 -11.38 17.28
N GLY A 120 -2.14 -12.00 16.10
CA GLY A 120 -1.72 -11.41 14.84
C GLY A 120 -2.39 -10.07 14.56
N ILE A 121 -3.73 -10.01 14.70
CA ILE A 121 -4.50 -8.77 14.50
C ILE A 121 -4.10 -7.71 15.54
N LEU A 122 -3.99 -8.06 16.80
CA LEU A 122 -3.60 -7.15 17.88
C LEU A 122 -2.18 -6.61 17.67
N THR A 123 -1.29 -7.40 17.11
CA THR A 123 0.06 -6.96 16.70
C THR A 123 -0.03 -5.83 15.68
N GLY A 124 -0.84 -5.99 14.62
CA GLY A 124 -1.05 -4.94 13.64
C GLY A 124 -1.66 -3.67 14.23
N VAL A 125 -2.72 -3.81 15.05
CA VAL A 125 -3.35 -2.67 15.74
C VAL A 125 -2.36 -1.97 16.66
N GLY A 126 -1.62 -2.72 17.47
CA GLY A 126 -0.63 -2.17 18.41
C GLY A 126 0.52 -1.44 17.71
N ALA A 127 1.07 -2.04 16.64
CA ALA A 127 2.11 -1.42 15.83
C ALA A 127 1.63 -0.11 15.17
N GLY A 128 0.45 -0.13 14.57
CA GLY A 128 -0.14 1.05 13.93
C GLY A 128 -0.49 2.16 14.91
N LEU A 129 -1.02 1.81 16.10
CA LEU A 129 -1.25 2.78 17.16
C LEU A 129 0.06 3.39 17.67
N LEU A 130 1.09 2.58 17.90
CA LEU A 130 2.40 3.06 18.33
C LEU A 130 2.96 4.04 17.30
N ASN A 131 3.02 3.66 16.02
CA ASN A 131 3.49 4.55 14.94
C ASN A 131 2.68 5.84 14.89
N GLY A 132 1.35 5.73 14.83
CA GLY A 132 0.47 6.88 14.72
C GLY A 132 0.58 7.85 15.89
N LEU A 133 0.64 7.34 17.12
CA LEU A 133 0.78 8.14 18.34
C LEU A 133 2.15 8.79 18.44
N LEU A 134 3.23 8.10 18.07
CA LEU A 134 4.58 8.69 18.04
C LEU A 134 4.66 9.82 17.00
N ILE A 135 4.14 9.60 15.78
CA ILE A 135 4.13 10.61 14.71
C ILE A 135 3.39 11.88 15.15
N VAL A 136 2.22 11.73 15.77
CA VAL A 136 1.39 12.86 16.19
C VAL A 136 1.92 13.51 17.47
N GLY A 137 2.34 12.70 18.44
CA GLY A 137 2.80 13.15 19.75
C GLY A 137 4.16 13.86 19.70
N LEU A 138 5.13 13.25 19.02
CA LEU A 138 6.48 13.81 18.88
C LEU A 138 6.57 14.91 17.81
N ARG A 139 5.59 14.99 16.91
CA ARG A 139 5.57 15.93 15.75
C ARG A 139 6.78 15.78 14.82
N VAL A 140 7.29 14.55 14.73
CA VAL A 140 8.43 14.17 13.88
C VAL A 140 7.92 13.65 12.53
N PRO A 141 8.67 13.78 11.42
CA PRO A 141 8.32 13.16 10.15
C PRO A 141 8.10 11.64 10.29
N SER A 142 7.05 11.13 9.62
CA SER A 142 6.63 9.73 9.75
C SER A 142 7.72 8.74 9.35
N PHE A 143 8.49 9.05 8.30
CA PHE A 143 9.54 8.15 7.83
C PHE A 143 10.62 7.90 8.89
N LEU A 144 10.96 8.90 9.73
CA LEU A 144 11.93 8.74 10.83
C LEU A 144 11.37 7.85 11.94
N VAL A 145 10.11 8.06 12.30
CA VAL A 145 9.43 7.24 13.31
C VAL A 145 9.34 5.80 12.83
N THR A 146 8.84 5.59 11.59
CA THR A 146 8.63 4.24 11.05
C THR A 146 9.94 3.52 10.72
N LEU A 147 11.00 4.23 10.42
CA LEU A 147 12.34 3.64 10.32
C LEU A 147 12.84 3.12 11.68
N GLY A 148 12.64 3.91 12.75
CA GLY A 148 12.98 3.49 14.10
C GLY A 148 12.12 2.31 14.58
N THR A 149 10.81 2.35 14.36
CA THR A 149 9.91 1.26 14.74
C THR A 149 10.07 0.02 13.87
N MET A 150 10.50 0.14 12.62
CA MET A 150 10.91 -0.99 11.79
C MET A 150 11.99 -1.82 12.49
N GLN A 151 13.04 -1.17 12.99
CA GLN A 151 14.09 -1.87 13.74
C GLN A 151 13.61 -2.43 15.08
N LEU A 152 12.75 -1.67 15.77
CA LEU A 152 12.14 -2.12 17.02
C LEU A 152 11.30 -3.40 16.82
N PHE A 153 10.40 -3.42 15.83
CA PHE A 153 9.55 -4.58 15.54
C PHE A 153 10.35 -5.77 15.04
N THR A 154 11.39 -5.54 14.23
CA THR A 154 12.33 -6.59 13.81
C THR A 154 13.05 -7.17 15.02
N GLY A 155 13.55 -6.35 15.94
CA GLY A 155 14.21 -6.80 17.15
C GLY A 155 13.26 -7.60 18.06
N ILE A 156 12.03 -7.15 18.26
CA ILE A 156 10.98 -7.87 19.02
C ILE A 156 10.72 -9.24 18.39
N ALA A 157 10.56 -9.31 17.06
CA ALA A 157 10.34 -10.54 16.32
C ALA A 157 11.51 -11.54 16.55
N GLN A 158 12.75 -11.07 16.45
CA GLN A 158 13.94 -11.88 16.64
C GLN A 158 14.11 -12.40 18.09
N ILE A 159 13.86 -11.52 19.07
CA ILE A 159 13.98 -11.89 20.50
C ILE A 159 12.87 -12.89 20.89
N SER A 160 11.64 -12.70 20.39
CA SER A 160 10.50 -13.55 20.78
C SER A 160 10.66 -15.01 20.34
N THR A 161 11.47 -15.27 19.30
CA THR A 161 11.70 -16.61 18.75
C THR A 161 13.16 -17.08 18.85
N GLN A 162 14.06 -16.25 19.41
CA GLN A 162 15.49 -16.52 19.44
C GLN A 162 16.06 -16.86 18.04
N LEU A 163 15.59 -16.13 17.03
CA LEU A 163 15.91 -16.31 15.60
C LEU A 163 15.49 -17.67 15.02
N GLN A 164 14.66 -18.44 15.73
CA GLN A 164 14.15 -19.71 15.25
C GLN A 164 12.85 -19.53 14.47
N ASP A 165 12.65 -20.34 13.46
CA ASP A 165 11.40 -20.41 12.72
C ASP A 165 10.32 -21.10 13.59
N VAL A 166 9.10 -20.68 13.49
CA VAL A 166 7.97 -21.23 14.22
C VAL A 166 7.06 -21.98 13.23
N PRO A 167 7.05 -23.33 13.23
CA PRO A 167 6.19 -24.10 12.35
C PRO A 167 4.72 -23.95 12.75
N ILE A 168 3.84 -23.98 11.76
CA ILE A 168 2.39 -23.99 11.94
C ILE A 168 1.85 -25.33 11.43
N VAL A 169 1.29 -26.11 12.35
CA VAL A 169 0.74 -27.44 12.09
C VAL A 169 -0.80 -27.46 12.18
N ASP A 170 -1.44 -26.31 12.37
CA ASP A 170 -2.90 -26.19 12.43
C ASP A 170 -3.47 -26.14 11.00
N ASP A 171 -4.05 -27.25 10.56
CA ASP A 171 -4.62 -27.39 9.23
C ASP A 171 -5.77 -26.41 8.97
N THR A 172 -6.53 -26.06 10.02
CA THR A 172 -7.63 -25.08 9.88
C THR A 172 -7.09 -23.70 9.55
N TYR A 173 -6.01 -23.31 10.21
CA TYR A 173 -5.35 -22.04 9.94
C TYR A 173 -4.72 -22.01 8.54
N THR A 174 -3.94 -23.03 8.18
CA THR A 174 -3.24 -23.08 6.89
C THR A 174 -4.23 -23.17 5.72
N ASN A 175 -5.35 -23.87 5.90
CA ASN A 175 -6.44 -23.88 4.93
C ASN A 175 -7.10 -22.49 4.80
N LEU A 176 -7.37 -21.80 5.91
CA LEU A 176 -8.08 -20.51 5.88
C LEU A 176 -7.21 -19.38 5.34
N PHE A 177 -5.94 -19.28 5.78
CA PHE A 177 -5.04 -18.16 5.46
C PHE A 177 -4.01 -18.49 4.37
N GLY A 178 -3.83 -19.75 3.98
CA GLY A 178 -2.79 -20.15 3.03
C GLY A 178 -3.32 -21.00 1.87
N SER A 179 -2.98 -22.27 1.88
CA SER A 179 -3.11 -23.19 0.75
C SER A 179 -4.53 -23.74 0.49
N GLY A 180 -5.52 -23.37 1.31
CA GLY A 180 -6.89 -23.89 1.16
C GLY A 180 -7.61 -23.35 -0.07
N THR A 181 -8.72 -24.04 -0.41
CA THR A 181 -9.60 -23.67 -1.52
C THR A 181 -11.06 -23.71 -1.12
N ILE A 182 -11.87 -22.84 -1.71
CA ILE A 182 -13.35 -22.88 -1.64
C ILE A 182 -13.84 -23.29 -3.02
N GLY A 183 -14.13 -24.57 -3.20
CA GLY A 183 -14.39 -25.15 -4.51
C GLY A 183 -13.16 -25.02 -5.43
N PRO A 184 -13.29 -24.43 -6.64
CA PRO A 184 -12.16 -24.24 -7.56
C PRO A 184 -11.32 -22.98 -7.24
N VAL A 185 -11.72 -22.15 -6.24
CA VAL A 185 -11.11 -20.86 -5.96
C VAL A 185 -10.15 -20.99 -4.77
N SER A 186 -8.90 -20.57 -4.97
CA SER A 186 -7.91 -20.48 -3.87
C SER A 186 -8.33 -19.42 -2.84
N ASN A 187 -8.10 -19.70 -1.56
CA ASN A 187 -8.34 -18.74 -0.48
C ASN A 187 -7.52 -17.44 -0.64
N ALA A 188 -6.38 -17.47 -1.31
CA ALA A 188 -5.64 -16.28 -1.68
C ALA A 188 -6.49 -15.31 -2.53
N VAL A 189 -7.24 -15.82 -3.52
CA VAL A 189 -8.17 -15.00 -4.33
C VAL A 189 -9.25 -14.38 -3.44
N VAL A 190 -9.80 -15.16 -2.50
CA VAL A 190 -10.84 -14.67 -1.58
C VAL A 190 -10.31 -13.53 -0.73
N TRP A 191 -9.12 -13.69 -0.14
CA TRP A 191 -8.48 -12.64 0.67
C TRP A 191 -8.13 -11.40 -0.16
N LEU A 192 -7.64 -11.57 -1.40
CA LEU A 192 -7.33 -10.48 -2.31
C LEU A 192 -8.59 -9.66 -2.64
N VAL A 193 -9.67 -10.34 -3.05
CA VAL A 193 -10.93 -9.69 -3.43
C VAL A 193 -11.57 -9.01 -2.22
N LEU A 194 -11.63 -9.70 -1.08
CA LEU A 194 -12.20 -9.14 0.16
C LEU A 194 -11.40 -7.91 0.61
N GLY A 195 -10.07 -8.02 0.65
CA GLY A 195 -9.18 -6.90 1.00
C GLY A 195 -9.33 -5.72 0.06
N PHE A 196 -9.39 -5.96 -1.25
CA PHE A 196 -9.63 -4.92 -2.24
C PHE A 196 -10.98 -4.22 -2.05
N LEU A 197 -12.07 -4.99 -1.89
CA LEU A 197 -13.40 -4.42 -1.70
C LEU A 197 -13.50 -3.58 -0.43
N VAL A 198 -12.98 -4.10 0.69
CA VAL A 198 -12.97 -3.37 1.97
C VAL A 198 -12.14 -2.08 1.84
N ALA A 199 -10.93 -2.15 1.26
CA ALA A 199 -10.07 -0.99 1.07
C ALA A 199 -10.70 0.03 0.11
N GLN A 200 -11.28 -0.41 -1.01
CA GLN A 200 -11.94 0.44 -2.00
C GLN A 200 -13.14 1.17 -1.39
N ILE A 201 -13.99 0.45 -0.65
CA ILE A 201 -15.14 1.04 0.05
C ILE A 201 -14.66 2.05 1.10
N ALA A 202 -13.67 1.68 1.91
CA ALA A 202 -13.12 2.57 2.94
C ALA A 202 -12.49 3.84 2.35
N PHE A 203 -11.84 3.74 1.20
CA PHE A 203 -11.15 4.85 0.55
C PHE A 203 -12.09 5.74 -0.26
N ARG A 204 -13.05 5.17 -1.01
CA ARG A 204 -13.89 5.93 -1.95
C ARG A 204 -15.27 6.29 -1.39
N ASN A 205 -15.85 5.43 -0.55
CA ASN A 205 -17.25 5.56 -0.14
C ASN A 205 -17.42 6.08 1.29
N LEU A 206 -16.40 5.90 2.17
CA LEU A 206 -16.51 6.37 3.55
C LEU A 206 -15.96 7.80 3.70
N ALA A 207 -16.54 8.55 4.64
CA ALA A 207 -16.06 9.88 5.02
C ALA A 207 -14.58 9.89 5.44
N PHE A 208 -14.04 8.76 5.90
CA PHE A 208 -12.64 8.60 6.25
C PHE A 208 -11.73 8.82 5.04
N GLY A 209 -12.02 8.21 3.89
CA GLY A 209 -11.22 8.36 2.68
C GLY A 209 -11.15 9.82 2.18
N TRP A 210 -12.27 10.54 2.24
CA TRP A 210 -12.28 11.98 1.95
C TRP A 210 -11.38 12.78 2.88
N ARG A 211 -11.41 12.47 4.19
CA ARG A 211 -10.53 13.11 5.18
C ARG A 211 -9.06 12.78 4.94
N VAL A 212 -8.75 11.57 4.47
CA VAL A 212 -7.40 11.14 4.07
C VAL A 212 -6.91 12.01 2.90
N MET A 213 -7.67 12.11 1.82
CA MET A 213 -7.33 12.93 0.64
C MET A 213 -7.20 14.41 1.01
N ALA A 214 -8.14 14.98 1.77
CA ALA A 214 -8.09 16.36 2.22
C ALA A 214 -6.86 16.65 3.09
N THR A 215 -6.51 15.73 4.01
CA THR A 215 -5.33 15.86 4.88
C THR A 215 -4.04 15.88 4.08
N GLY A 216 -3.94 15.05 3.03
CA GLY A 216 -2.77 14.99 2.18
C GLY A 216 -2.67 16.13 1.18
N SER A 217 -3.79 16.64 0.67
CA SER A 217 -3.78 17.77 -0.28
C SER A 217 -3.33 19.07 0.39
N ASN A 218 -3.92 19.42 1.53
CA ASN A 218 -3.50 20.58 2.34
C ASN A 218 -3.93 20.41 3.79
N ARG A 219 -2.98 20.10 4.66
CA ARG A 219 -3.25 19.83 6.09
C ARG A 219 -3.81 21.04 6.84
N ALA A 220 -3.35 22.26 6.51
CA ALA A 220 -3.83 23.48 7.16
C ALA A 220 -5.28 23.78 6.76
N SER A 221 -5.59 23.73 5.48
CA SER A 221 -6.95 23.92 4.97
C SER A 221 -7.92 22.86 5.48
N ALA A 222 -7.51 21.59 5.53
CA ALA A 222 -8.31 20.50 6.07
C ALA A 222 -8.69 20.75 7.55
N ARG A 223 -7.74 21.25 8.37
CA ARG A 223 -8.02 21.63 9.77
C ARG A 223 -8.98 22.80 9.86
N ALA A 224 -8.82 23.83 9.03
CA ALA A 224 -9.72 24.99 9.01
C ALA A 224 -11.17 24.57 8.69
N LEU A 225 -11.35 23.51 7.88
CA LEU A 225 -12.65 22.90 7.57
C LEU A 225 -13.12 21.88 8.63
N GLY A 226 -12.47 21.81 9.80
CA GLY A 226 -12.89 20.96 10.92
C GLY A 226 -12.41 19.50 10.85
N VAL A 227 -11.53 19.13 9.91
CA VAL A 227 -10.97 17.78 9.86
C VAL A 227 -9.92 17.59 10.95
N ASN A 228 -10.10 16.59 11.81
CA ASN A 228 -9.08 16.22 12.78
C ASN A 228 -7.96 15.43 12.10
N THR A 229 -6.99 16.13 11.53
CA THR A 229 -5.89 15.53 10.76
C THR A 229 -5.01 14.61 11.61
N ASN A 230 -4.93 14.81 12.93
CA ASN A 230 -4.17 13.93 13.81
C ASN A 230 -4.83 12.56 13.94
N ARG A 231 -6.16 12.51 14.12
CA ARG A 231 -6.90 11.24 14.11
C ARG A 231 -6.81 10.51 12.77
N VAL A 232 -6.81 11.27 11.66
CA VAL A 232 -6.62 10.69 10.32
C VAL A 232 -5.24 10.04 10.21
N ARG A 233 -4.18 10.71 10.63
CA ARG A 233 -2.79 10.19 10.60
C ARG A 233 -2.64 8.93 11.45
N VAL A 234 -3.19 8.90 12.65
CA VAL A 234 -3.18 7.67 13.49
C VAL A 234 -3.97 6.57 12.79
N GLY A 235 -5.15 6.88 12.27
CA GLY A 235 -6.01 5.89 11.60
C GLY A 235 -5.37 5.24 10.39
N VAL A 236 -4.65 5.99 9.55
CA VAL A 236 -3.98 5.41 8.37
C VAL A 236 -2.80 4.54 8.76
N MET A 237 -2.07 4.85 9.84
CA MET A 237 -1.01 3.98 10.37
C MET A 237 -1.60 2.66 10.91
N VAL A 238 -2.74 2.71 11.59
CA VAL A 238 -3.43 1.51 12.05
C VAL A 238 -3.90 0.66 10.86
N ILE A 239 -4.48 1.26 9.82
CA ILE A 239 -4.89 0.53 8.62
C ILE A 239 -3.68 -0.11 7.95
N SER A 240 -2.57 0.61 7.77
CA SER A 240 -1.33 0.09 7.18
C SER A 240 -0.80 -1.12 7.94
N SER A 241 -0.68 -1.00 9.26
CA SER A 241 -0.17 -2.09 10.09
C SER A 241 -1.15 -3.27 10.20
N CYS A 242 -2.47 -3.04 10.17
CA CYS A 242 -3.45 -4.13 10.13
C CYS A 242 -3.42 -4.89 8.80
N THR A 243 -3.29 -4.20 7.66
CA THR A 243 -3.14 -4.87 6.37
C THR A 243 -1.82 -5.61 6.26
N ALA A 244 -0.73 -5.07 6.84
CA ALA A 244 0.55 -5.76 6.95
C ALA A 244 0.46 -7.00 7.85
N ALA A 245 -0.24 -6.92 8.98
CA ALA A 245 -0.45 -8.07 9.86
C ALA A 245 -1.25 -9.18 9.15
N LEU A 246 -2.32 -8.82 8.42
CA LEU A 246 -3.08 -9.77 7.63
C LEU A 246 -2.22 -10.42 6.52
N ALA A 247 -1.37 -9.63 5.85
CA ALA A 247 -0.41 -10.16 4.88
C ALA A 247 0.56 -11.15 5.52
N GLY A 248 1.06 -10.86 6.73
CA GLY A 248 1.91 -11.77 7.50
C GLY A 248 1.22 -13.08 7.88
N MET A 249 -0.04 -13.00 8.27
CA MET A 249 -0.87 -14.19 8.58
C MET A 249 -1.07 -15.06 7.33
N ILE A 250 -1.30 -14.45 6.16
CA ILE A 250 -1.46 -15.18 4.90
C ILE A 250 -0.12 -15.83 4.49
N TYR A 251 0.99 -15.11 4.54
CA TYR A 251 2.30 -15.68 4.27
C TYR A 251 2.59 -16.87 5.20
N ALA A 252 2.33 -16.72 6.51
CA ALA A 252 2.55 -17.79 7.48
C ALA A 252 1.68 -19.03 7.18
N GLY A 253 0.46 -18.82 6.69
CA GLY A 253 -0.42 -19.90 6.22
C GLY A 253 0.10 -20.58 4.96
N GLU A 254 0.65 -19.83 4.01
CA GLU A 254 1.16 -20.35 2.73
C GLU A 254 2.43 -21.19 2.93
N ILE A 255 3.38 -20.74 3.76
CA ILE A 255 4.64 -21.45 4.00
C ILE A 255 4.57 -22.45 5.16
N HIS A 256 3.40 -22.61 5.81
CA HIS A 256 3.17 -23.45 6.98
C HIS A 256 4.13 -23.14 8.15
N GLY A 257 4.44 -21.86 8.34
CA GLY A 257 5.37 -21.41 9.36
C GLY A 257 5.55 -19.90 9.35
N ALA A 258 6.27 -19.38 10.33
CA ALA A 258 6.62 -17.99 10.41
C ALA A 258 8.12 -17.81 10.67
N VAL A 259 8.75 -16.90 9.91
CA VAL A 259 10.17 -16.57 9.99
C VAL A 259 10.33 -15.06 10.22
N TYR A 260 11.35 -14.66 10.96
CA TYR A 260 11.56 -13.25 11.32
C TYR A 260 11.96 -12.35 10.13
N THR A 261 12.32 -12.93 9.00
CA THR A 261 12.65 -12.19 7.76
C THR A 261 11.47 -12.01 6.82
N LEU A 262 10.29 -12.56 7.16
CA LEU A 262 9.11 -12.53 6.31
C LEU A 262 8.68 -11.08 6.02
N GLY A 263 8.41 -10.75 4.76
CA GLY A 263 8.02 -9.41 4.34
C GLY A 263 9.15 -8.36 4.28
N SER A 264 10.38 -8.70 4.69
CA SER A 264 11.48 -7.73 4.73
C SER A 264 11.89 -7.20 3.35
N SER A 265 11.77 -8.02 2.30
CA SER A 265 12.02 -7.63 0.91
C SER A 265 10.83 -6.95 0.22
N ASP A 266 9.64 -7.04 0.81
CA ASP A 266 8.41 -6.65 0.13
C ASP A 266 8.11 -5.16 0.21
N LEU A 267 8.67 -4.45 1.20
CA LEU A 267 8.48 -3.02 1.40
C LEU A 267 8.68 -2.22 0.11
N LEU A 268 9.81 -2.45 -0.56
CA LEU A 268 10.13 -1.72 -1.79
C LEU A 268 9.23 -2.12 -2.94
N THR A 269 8.86 -3.40 -3.04
CA THR A 269 7.92 -3.91 -4.03
C THR A 269 6.53 -3.31 -3.86
N VAL A 270 6.05 -3.22 -2.61
CA VAL A 270 4.78 -2.58 -2.24
C VAL A 270 4.78 -1.10 -2.62
N LEU A 271 5.81 -0.35 -2.20
CA LEU A 271 5.91 1.08 -2.51
C LEU A 271 5.99 1.31 -4.02
N ALA A 272 6.80 0.51 -4.75
CA ALA A 272 6.86 0.58 -6.20
C ALA A 272 5.49 0.31 -6.85
N GLY A 273 4.80 -0.75 -6.46
CA GLY A 273 3.47 -1.09 -6.95
C GLY A 273 2.46 0.04 -6.73
N VAL A 274 2.46 0.64 -5.54
CA VAL A 274 1.55 1.75 -5.20
C VAL A 274 1.85 3.01 -6.01
N VAL A 275 3.13 3.34 -6.22
CA VAL A 275 3.55 4.52 -6.99
C VAL A 275 3.29 4.32 -8.49
N ILE A 276 3.67 3.17 -9.04
CA ILE A 276 3.35 2.77 -10.42
C ILE A 276 1.83 2.80 -10.62
N GLY A 277 1.07 2.37 -9.61
CA GLY A 277 -0.39 2.41 -9.56
C GLY A 277 -0.99 3.82 -9.53
N GLY A 278 -0.17 4.89 -9.54
CA GLY A 278 -0.62 6.28 -9.64
C GLY A 278 -0.99 6.94 -8.31
N THR A 279 -0.62 6.36 -7.17
CA THR A 279 -0.74 7.03 -5.87
C THR A 279 0.39 8.04 -5.70
N SER A 280 0.06 9.27 -5.30
CA SER A 280 1.02 10.34 -5.09
C SER A 280 1.87 10.10 -3.84
N LEU A 281 3.20 10.21 -3.98
CA LEU A 281 4.13 10.19 -2.83
C LEU A 281 4.03 11.45 -1.96
N PHE A 282 3.51 12.55 -2.53
CA PHE A 282 3.38 13.84 -1.84
C PHE A 282 2.01 14.04 -1.21
N GLY A 283 1.13 13.05 -1.29
CA GLY A 283 -0.21 13.11 -0.74
C GLY A 283 -1.27 13.64 -1.70
N GLY A 284 -2.50 13.69 -1.23
CA GLY A 284 -3.66 14.28 -1.89
C GLY A 284 -4.40 13.36 -2.87
N SER A 285 -3.75 12.34 -3.42
CA SER A 285 -4.40 11.41 -4.36
C SER A 285 -3.88 9.99 -4.25
N GLY A 286 -4.77 9.01 -4.46
CA GLY A 286 -4.44 7.59 -4.44
C GLY A 286 -5.46 6.76 -5.23
N SER A 287 -5.06 5.56 -5.63
CA SER A 287 -5.88 4.62 -6.39
C SER A 287 -5.71 3.20 -5.85
N MET A 288 -6.79 2.62 -5.30
CA MET A 288 -6.77 1.22 -4.85
C MET A 288 -6.63 0.25 -6.02
N LEU A 289 -7.37 0.50 -7.12
CA LEU A 289 -7.26 -0.32 -8.31
C LEU A 289 -5.87 -0.18 -8.95
N GLY A 290 -5.32 1.04 -8.97
CA GLY A 290 -3.96 1.27 -9.43
C GLY A 290 -2.95 0.50 -8.59
N ALA A 291 -3.05 0.52 -7.26
CA ALA A 291 -2.18 -0.23 -6.36
C ALA A 291 -2.28 -1.75 -6.58
N LEU A 292 -3.48 -2.28 -6.80
CA LEU A 292 -3.67 -3.68 -7.18
C LEU A 292 -2.95 -4.03 -8.48
N MET A 293 -3.14 -3.22 -9.53
CA MET A 293 -2.51 -3.44 -10.84
C MET A 293 -0.99 -3.29 -10.77
N GLY A 294 -0.49 -2.32 -10.00
CA GLY A 294 0.94 -2.15 -9.77
C GLY A 294 1.56 -3.30 -8.99
N SER A 295 0.87 -3.81 -7.97
CA SER A 295 1.29 -5.01 -7.23
C SER A 295 1.32 -6.26 -8.12
N LEU A 296 0.29 -6.45 -8.95
CA LEU A 296 0.25 -7.52 -9.95
C LEU A 296 1.40 -7.41 -10.95
N LEU A 297 1.69 -6.21 -11.45
CA LEU A 297 2.80 -5.96 -12.36
C LEU A 297 4.14 -6.36 -11.72
N MET A 298 4.40 -5.89 -10.50
CA MET A 298 5.65 -6.19 -9.79
C MET A 298 5.79 -7.70 -9.51
N THR A 299 4.72 -8.35 -9.03
CA THR A 299 4.72 -9.80 -8.78
C THR A 299 4.91 -10.61 -10.06
N MET A 300 4.26 -10.20 -11.15
CA MET A 300 4.41 -10.85 -12.46
C MET A 300 5.84 -10.73 -12.99
N ILE A 301 6.52 -9.59 -12.79
CA ILE A 301 7.93 -9.43 -13.17
C ILE A 301 8.80 -10.39 -12.37
N VAL A 302 8.63 -10.46 -11.05
CA VAL A 302 9.39 -11.39 -10.19
C VAL A 302 9.15 -12.84 -10.60
N ASN A 303 7.89 -13.22 -10.78
CA ASN A 303 7.51 -14.57 -11.22
C ASN A 303 8.13 -14.91 -12.59
N GLY A 304 8.05 -14.00 -13.56
CA GLY A 304 8.66 -14.20 -14.88
C GLY A 304 10.18 -14.36 -14.80
N LEU A 305 10.87 -13.57 -13.97
CA LEU A 305 12.32 -13.70 -13.73
C LEU A 305 12.67 -15.06 -13.11
N VAL A 306 11.85 -15.57 -12.17
CA VAL A 306 12.02 -16.91 -11.59
C VAL A 306 11.91 -17.98 -12.67
N LEU A 307 10.90 -17.92 -13.54
CA LEU A 307 10.73 -18.86 -14.65
C LEU A 307 11.85 -18.78 -15.70
N MET A 308 12.50 -17.61 -15.83
CA MET A 308 13.71 -17.44 -16.66
C MET A 308 14.98 -18.00 -16.00
N GLY A 309 14.91 -18.46 -14.71
CA GLY A 309 16.04 -18.96 -13.97
C GLY A 309 16.91 -17.86 -13.32
N ALA A 310 16.36 -16.64 -13.17
CA ALA A 310 17.08 -15.55 -12.51
C ALA A 310 17.27 -15.82 -11.01
N THR A 311 18.48 -15.56 -10.51
CA THR A 311 18.79 -15.66 -9.08
C THR A 311 18.08 -14.56 -8.29
N VAL A 312 17.89 -14.76 -6.96
CA VAL A 312 17.29 -13.74 -6.08
C VAL A 312 18.04 -12.41 -6.16
N GLN A 313 19.35 -12.44 -6.28
CA GLN A 313 20.18 -11.22 -6.43
C GLN A 313 19.85 -10.45 -7.71
N GLN A 314 19.67 -11.16 -8.82
CA GLN A 314 19.27 -10.56 -10.09
C GLN A 314 17.86 -9.95 -10.01
N GLN A 315 16.92 -10.62 -9.34
CA GLN A 315 15.58 -10.12 -9.11
C GLN A 315 15.61 -8.80 -8.31
N ILE A 316 16.40 -8.72 -7.23
CA ILE A 316 16.58 -7.50 -6.43
C ILE A 316 17.13 -6.34 -7.28
N VAL A 317 18.11 -6.59 -8.15
CA VAL A 317 18.65 -5.57 -9.05
C VAL A 317 17.58 -5.05 -10.00
N VAL A 318 16.83 -5.95 -10.64
CA VAL A 318 15.74 -5.56 -11.56
C VAL A 318 14.65 -4.76 -10.83
N GLN A 319 14.23 -5.21 -9.65
CA GLN A 319 13.28 -4.48 -8.81
C GLN A 319 13.78 -3.07 -8.50
N GLY A 320 15.04 -2.93 -8.09
CA GLY A 320 15.65 -1.62 -7.79
C GLY A 320 15.64 -0.67 -8.99
N ILE A 321 15.97 -1.16 -10.18
CA ILE A 321 15.91 -0.38 -11.42
C ILE A 321 14.47 0.08 -11.71
N ILE A 322 13.50 -0.83 -11.59
CA ILE A 322 12.08 -0.51 -11.84
C ILE A 322 11.60 0.57 -10.87
N ILE A 323 11.95 0.48 -9.59
CA ILE A 323 11.57 1.47 -8.58
C ILE A 323 12.12 2.85 -8.94
N VAL A 324 13.40 2.95 -9.28
CA VAL A 324 14.03 4.23 -9.66
C VAL A 324 13.36 4.83 -10.89
N VAL A 325 13.12 4.02 -11.92
CA VAL A 325 12.44 4.45 -13.15
C VAL A 325 11.01 4.91 -12.84
N ALA A 326 10.26 4.14 -12.05
CA ALA A 326 8.88 4.48 -11.68
C ALA A 326 8.79 5.81 -10.93
N VAL A 327 9.66 6.03 -9.95
CA VAL A 327 9.72 7.28 -9.18
C VAL A 327 10.14 8.44 -10.09
N ALA A 328 11.14 8.27 -10.96
CA ALA A 328 11.59 9.32 -11.88
C ALA A 328 10.50 9.75 -12.86
N VAL A 329 9.71 8.80 -13.38
CA VAL A 329 8.57 9.07 -14.27
C VAL A 329 7.44 9.78 -13.50
N SER A 330 7.16 9.33 -12.28
CA SER A 330 6.12 9.92 -11.41
C SER A 330 6.42 11.39 -11.05
N GLN A 331 7.69 11.74 -10.84
CA GLN A 331 8.09 13.12 -10.48
C GLN A 331 8.06 14.11 -11.64
N ARG A 332 8.17 13.66 -12.89
CA ARG A 332 8.16 14.53 -14.08
C ARG A 332 6.78 15.05 -14.46
N GLN A 333 5.75 14.69 -13.74
CA GLN A 333 4.41 15.19 -14.01
C GLN A 333 4.20 16.52 -13.27
N PRO A 334 3.99 17.65 -13.98
CA PRO A 334 3.73 18.95 -13.34
C PRO A 334 2.49 18.82 -12.44
N ALA A 335 2.57 19.42 -11.26
CA ALA A 335 1.38 19.69 -10.46
C ALA A 335 0.53 20.70 -11.25
N GLU A 336 -0.56 20.26 -11.87
CA GLU A 336 -1.60 21.12 -12.44
C GLU A 336 -2.47 21.73 -11.34
#